data_df372247272273f741d1dabe349fae9e
#
_entry.id   df372247272273f741d1dabe349fae9e
#
_cell.length_a   1.000
_cell.length_b   1.000
_cell.length_c   1.000
_cell.angle_alpha   90.00
_cell.angle_beta   90.00
_cell.angle_gamma   90.00
#
_symmetry.space_group_name_H-M   'P 1'
#
loop_
_entity.id
_entity.type
_entity.pdbx_description
1 polymer ?
#
loop_
_entity_poly.entity_id
_entity_poly.type
_entity_poly.pdbx_seq_one_letter_code
_entity_poly.pdbx_strand_id
1 'polypeptide(L)'
;MNNTTKYAVTALAAALGISALAGCGGEDDESAGGEGSKSSKTVTLVSHDSFNASDAVLKAFTKETGYKIKVLKSGDAGAALNQEILTKGSPRGDVFFGADNTLLSRALDNGLFTPYEAKGLDRVAADTRLDADKHRVTPVDTGDICVNYDKKYFADKKLDPPKTFDDLLKPAYKNLLVTENAATSSPGLGFLLGTVATRGEDGYQDYWKKLKDNGVKVVDGWEQAYNDEFSGSAGGRKAKADRPLVVSYASSPPVEVLYADPQPTEAPTGVATGTCFRQIEFAGLLDGAKNEAGGKALLDFLISKRFQEDMPLNMFVNPVVKDAKLPELFKKFGATVDKPATVAPEQIAENREQWVRSWSSLVVK
;
A
#
# COMPACT_ATOMS: atom_id res chain seq x y z
N MET A 1 39.23 38.41 -21.93
CA MET A 1 38.44 39.66 -22.13
C MET A 1 37.37 39.66 -21.06
N ASN A 2 37.47 40.62 -20.15
CA ASN A 2 36.65 40.85 -18.97
C ASN A 2 35.19 41.15 -19.32
N ASN A 3 34.24 40.70 -18.48
CA ASN A 3 33.21 41.64 -18.01
C ASN A 3 32.55 41.09 -16.71
N THR A 4 32.92 41.75 -15.67
CA THR A 4 32.27 41.77 -14.34
C THR A 4 31.05 42.68 -14.38
N THR A 5 29.90 42.26 -13.88
CA THR A 5 28.79 43.18 -13.59
C THR A 5 28.40 43.04 -12.12
N LYS A 6 28.42 44.16 -11.42
CA LYS A 6 28.31 44.41 -10.00
C LYS A 6 26.82 44.39 -9.55
N TYR A 7 26.60 43.84 -8.38
CA TYR A 7 25.34 43.97 -7.65
C TYR A 7 25.23 45.32 -6.96
N ALA A 8 24.08 45.99 -7.11
CA ALA A 8 23.73 47.17 -6.35
C ALA A 8 22.69 46.76 -5.26
N VAL A 9 23.07 47.00 -4.02
CA VAL A 9 22.22 46.87 -2.81
C VAL A 9 21.53 48.23 -2.65
N THR A 10 20.20 48.23 -2.51
CA THR A 10 19.48 49.43 -2.07
C THR A 10 18.65 49.06 -0.82
N ALA A 11 19.09 49.58 0.28
CA ALA A 11 18.36 49.62 1.55
C ALA A 11 17.41 50.81 1.54
N LEU A 12 16.17 50.64 1.99
CA LEU A 12 15.28 51.73 2.35
C LEU A 12 14.65 51.47 3.70
N ALA A 13 14.86 52.43 4.61
CA ALA A 13 14.46 52.41 5.99
C ALA A 13 13.11 53.13 6.21
N ALA A 14 12.37 52.58 7.17
CA ALA A 14 11.49 53.22 8.18
C ALA A 14 10.58 54.39 7.83
N ALA A 15 9.30 54.25 8.23
CA ALA A 15 8.60 55.35 8.94
C ALA A 15 7.44 54.75 9.76
N LEU A 16 7.52 55.01 11.07
CA LEU A 16 6.47 54.82 12.07
C LEU A 16 5.37 55.87 11.86
N GLY A 17 4.10 55.43 12.00
CA GLY A 17 2.95 56.29 12.08
C GLY A 17 1.98 55.79 13.15
N ILE A 18 2.08 56.35 14.36
CA ILE A 18 1.11 56.21 15.48
C ILE A 18 -0.02 57.20 15.23
N SER A 19 -1.27 56.72 15.21
CA SER A 19 -2.43 57.59 15.42
C SER A 19 -3.46 56.88 16.28
N ALA A 20 -3.53 57.29 17.52
CA ALA A 20 -4.62 56.98 18.44
C ALA A 20 -5.73 58.03 18.23
N LEU A 21 -6.97 57.62 18.15
CA LEU A 21 -8.13 58.45 18.48
C LEU A 21 -9.24 57.57 19.05
N ALA A 22 -9.65 57.91 20.23
CA ALA A 22 -10.72 57.37 21.01
C ALA A 22 -12.07 57.87 20.49
N GLY A 23 -13.12 57.05 20.59
CA GLY A 23 -14.51 57.45 20.38
C GLY A 23 -15.45 56.44 21.05
N CYS A 24 -16.13 56.91 22.07
CA CYS A 24 -17.06 56.19 22.95
C CYS A 24 -18.37 55.75 22.27
N GLY A 25 -18.97 54.68 22.83
CA GLY A 25 -20.38 54.65 23.19
C GLY A 25 -21.28 53.74 22.35
N GLY A 26 -21.86 52.74 23.02
CA GLY A 26 -22.99 51.94 22.56
C GLY A 26 -23.00 50.55 23.16
N GLU A 27 -23.64 50.40 24.34
CA GLU A 27 -24.10 49.10 24.86
C GLU A 27 -25.18 48.58 23.91
N ASP A 28 -25.09 47.28 23.59
CA ASP A 28 -26.15 46.29 23.87
C ASP A 28 -25.90 44.96 23.19
N ASP A 29 -26.20 43.94 23.95
CA ASP A 29 -26.57 42.58 23.63
C ASP A 29 -25.49 41.50 23.41
N GLU A 30 -25.41 40.71 24.48
CA GLU A 30 -24.92 39.35 24.51
C GLU A 30 -25.55 38.51 23.39
N SER A 31 -24.71 37.91 22.56
CA SER A 31 -24.94 36.58 22.08
C SER A 31 -23.60 35.86 22.02
N ALA A 32 -23.37 35.06 23.05
CA ALA A 32 -22.35 34.02 23.06
C ALA A 32 -22.67 33.01 21.92
N GLY A 33 -22.29 33.35 20.72
CA GLY A 33 -22.20 32.46 19.58
C GLY A 33 -20.97 31.63 19.76
N GLY A 34 -21.10 30.40 20.31
CA GLY A 34 -20.04 29.42 20.30
C GLY A 34 -19.43 29.32 18.91
N GLU A 35 -18.13 29.58 18.80
CA GLU A 35 -17.34 29.19 17.64
C GLU A 35 -17.38 27.67 17.54
N GLY A 36 -18.43 27.15 16.92
CA GLY A 36 -18.44 25.79 16.42
C GLY A 36 -17.32 25.72 15.39
N SER A 37 -16.23 25.09 15.77
CA SER A 37 -15.17 24.70 14.86
C SER A 37 -15.81 24.15 13.60
N LYS A 38 -15.76 24.89 12.48
CA LYS A 38 -16.25 24.41 11.19
C LYS A 38 -15.44 23.17 10.86
N SER A 39 -16.01 22.00 11.11
CA SER A 39 -15.43 20.71 10.76
C SER A 39 -14.92 20.80 9.31
N SER A 40 -13.66 20.45 9.10
CA SER A 40 -13.06 20.43 7.78
C SER A 40 -13.91 19.55 6.85
N LYS A 41 -14.26 20.07 5.68
CA LYS A 41 -14.93 19.27 4.64
C LYS A 41 -13.98 18.35 3.89
N THR A 42 -12.72 18.30 4.26
CA THR A 42 -11.70 17.43 3.68
C THR A 42 -11.29 16.38 4.69
N VAL A 43 -11.26 15.12 4.29
CA VAL A 43 -10.65 14.00 5.00
C VAL A 43 -9.37 13.60 4.29
N THR A 44 -8.26 13.51 5.04
CA THR A 44 -6.97 13.12 4.47
C THR A 44 -6.73 11.64 4.71
N LEU A 45 -6.60 10.89 3.61
CA LEU A 45 -6.18 9.49 3.60
C LEU A 45 -4.68 9.42 3.37
N VAL A 46 -3.93 8.95 4.37
CA VAL A 46 -2.52 8.60 4.20
C VAL A 46 -2.44 7.17 3.68
N SER A 47 -1.70 6.94 2.61
CA SER A 47 -1.61 5.61 2.00
C SER A 47 -0.28 5.39 1.31
N HIS A 48 -0.06 4.13 0.90
CA HIS A 48 1.02 3.76 0.00
C HIS A 48 0.84 4.34 -1.42
N ASP A 49 1.91 4.34 -2.20
CA ASP A 49 1.96 5.01 -3.52
C ASP A 49 1.01 4.36 -4.54
N SER A 50 0.73 3.07 -4.40
CA SER A 50 -0.14 2.30 -5.32
C SER A 50 -1.64 2.50 -5.05
N PHE A 51 -2.04 3.24 -3.99
CA PHE A 51 -3.46 3.52 -3.76
C PHE A 51 -4.06 4.25 -4.94
N ASN A 52 -5.16 3.72 -5.45
CA ASN A 52 -5.94 4.32 -6.53
C ASN A 52 -7.42 3.98 -6.39
N ALA A 53 -8.28 4.91 -6.76
CA ALA A 53 -9.72 4.74 -6.86
C ALA A 53 -10.24 5.57 -8.01
N SER A 54 -11.32 5.13 -8.67
CA SER A 54 -11.87 5.88 -9.79
C SER A 54 -12.43 7.23 -9.35
N ASP A 55 -12.35 8.21 -10.23
CA ASP A 55 -12.99 9.53 -10.04
C ASP A 55 -14.48 9.41 -9.71
N ALA A 56 -15.16 8.42 -10.28
CA ALA A 56 -16.57 8.18 -10.05
C ALA A 56 -16.84 7.79 -8.59
N VAL A 57 -15.98 6.93 -8.02
CA VAL A 57 -16.09 6.50 -6.62
C VAL A 57 -15.73 7.64 -5.67
N LEU A 58 -14.67 8.40 -5.94
CA LEU A 58 -14.29 9.57 -5.12
C LEU A 58 -15.39 10.65 -5.12
N LYS A 59 -16.03 10.89 -6.26
CA LYS A 59 -17.19 11.80 -6.39
C LYS A 59 -18.42 11.27 -5.65
N ALA A 60 -18.64 9.95 -5.67
CA ALA A 60 -19.74 9.32 -4.94
C ALA A 60 -19.57 9.50 -3.43
N PHE A 61 -18.39 9.26 -2.88
CA PHE A 61 -18.08 9.55 -1.48
C PHE A 61 -18.43 11.00 -1.10
N THR A 62 -17.99 11.97 -1.93
CA THR A 62 -18.27 13.38 -1.67
C THR A 62 -19.77 13.69 -1.69
N LYS A 63 -20.51 13.10 -2.64
CA LYS A 63 -21.96 13.28 -2.75
C LYS A 63 -22.71 12.68 -1.56
N GLU A 64 -22.28 11.52 -1.08
CA GLU A 64 -22.95 10.77 -0.02
C GLU A 64 -22.65 11.36 1.37
N THR A 65 -21.44 11.87 1.59
CA THR A 65 -20.97 12.28 2.92
C THR A 65 -20.78 13.79 3.09
N GLY A 66 -20.65 14.52 2.00
CA GLY A 66 -20.27 15.94 2.01
C GLY A 66 -18.78 16.19 2.21
N TYR A 67 -17.97 15.13 2.44
CA TYR A 67 -16.51 15.23 2.56
C TYR A 67 -15.81 15.00 1.23
N LYS A 68 -14.64 15.63 1.06
CA LYS A 68 -13.71 15.36 -0.04
C LYS A 68 -12.51 14.55 0.47
N ILE A 69 -12.12 13.53 -0.26
CA ILE A 69 -10.90 12.78 0.06
C ILE A 69 -9.69 13.53 -0.51
N LYS A 70 -8.67 13.73 0.34
CA LYS A 70 -7.31 14.10 -0.07
C LYS A 70 -6.40 12.92 0.19
N VAL A 71 -5.84 12.33 -0.84
CA VAL A 71 -4.88 11.23 -0.70
C VAL A 71 -3.47 11.81 -0.51
N LEU A 72 -2.78 11.34 0.54
CA LEU A 72 -1.39 11.63 0.82
C LEU A 72 -0.59 10.33 0.64
N LYS A 73 0.04 10.18 -0.51
CA LYS A 73 0.92 9.05 -0.81
C LYS A 73 2.27 9.24 -0.11
N SER A 74 2.80 8.20 0.51
CA SER A 74 3.92 8.29 1.46
C SER A 74 4.97 7.18 1.30
N GLY A 75 5.23 6.77 0.08
CA GLY A 75 6.08 5.63 -0.25
C GLY A 75 5.32 4.31 -0.20
N ASP A 76 6.02 3.18 -0.21
CA ASP A 76 5.38 1.88 -0.04
C ASP A 76 4.88 1.70 1.42
N ALA A 77 4.03 0.71 1.67
CA ALA A 77 3.26 0.55 2.91
C ALA A 77 4.10 0.56 4.19
N GLY A 78 5.24 -0.11 4.21
CA GLY A 78 6.15 -0.12 5.35
C GLY A 78 6.80 1.24 5.62
N ALA A 79 7.16 1.98 4.55
CA ALA A 79 7.70 3.32 4.65
C ALA A 79 6.63 4.32 5.14
N ALA A 80 5.41 4.24 4.59
CA ALA A 80 4.29 5.07 5.00
C ALA A 80 3.92 4.86 6.47
N LEU A 81 3.84 3.60 6.92
CA LEU A 81 3.58 3.26 8.32
C LEU A 81 4.66 3.80 9.26
N ASN A 82 5.94 3.69 8.88
CA ASN A 82 7.04 4.23 9.67
C ASN A 82 6.92 5.74 9.88
N GLN A 83 6.52 6.48 8.85
CA GLN A 83 6.31 7.92 8.95
C GLN A 83 5.17 8.27 9.92
N GLU A 84 4.05 7.55 9.88
CA GLU A 84 2.93 7.78 10.79
C GLU A 84 3.29 7.43 12.25
N ILE A 85 4.08 6.38 12.49
CA ILE A 85 4.58 6.04 13.83
C ILE A 85 5.48 7.17 14.36
N LEU A 86 6.35 7.75 13.54
CA LEU A 86 7.23 8.85 13.93
C LEU A 86 6.47 10.15 14.20
N THR A 87 5.30 10.34 13.63
CA THR A 87 4.45 11.52 13.81
C THR A 87 3.27 11.27 14.75
N LYS A 88 3.28 10.17 15.51
CA LYS A 88 2.24 9.83 16.48
C LYS A 88 1.91 11.01 17.40
N GLY A 89 0.61 11.25 17.62
CA GLY A 89 0.10 12.42 18.39
C GLY A 89 -0.07 13.69 17.55
N SER A 90 0.48 13.72 16.33
CA SER A 90 0.24 14.77 15.34
C SER A 90 0.20 14.15 13.94
N PRO A 91 -0.79 13.31 13.67
CA PRO A 91 -0.85 12.51 12.45
C PRO A 91 -0.92 13.40 11.21
N ARG A 92 -0.40 12.89 10.09
CA ARG A 92 -0.35 13.61 8.81
C ARG A 92 -1.69 13.60 8.08
N GLY A 93 -2.61 12.75 8.53
CA GLY A 93 -3.95 12.60 7.98
C GLY A 93 -4.97 12.18 9.02
N ASP A 94 -6.14 11.78 8.55
CA ASP A 94 -7.26 11.34 9.38
C ASP A 94 -7.43 9.83 9.38
N VAL A 95 -7.13 9.19 8.26
CA VAL A 95 -7.18 7.73 8.06
C VAL A 95 -5.86 7.27 7.47
N PHE A 96 -5.34 6.15 7.96
CA PHE A 96 -4.25 5.42 7.32
C PHE A 96 -4.79 4.17 6.64
N PHE A 97 -4.35 3.90 5.40
CA PHE A 97 -4.62 2.68 4.66
C PHE A 97 -3.31 2.06 4.14
N GLY A 98 -3.19 0.74 4.24
CA GLY A 98 -2.06 -0.03 3.74
C GLY A 98 -1.23 -0.73 4.83
N ALA A 99 -1.68 -0.68 6.12
CA ALA A 99 -1.15 -1.63 7.10
C ALA A 99 -1.74 -3.00 6.78
N ASP A 100 -0.91 -3.94 6.38
CA ASP A 100 -1.35 -5.32 6.14
C ASP A 100 -1.10 -6.23 7.35
N ASN A 101 -1.50 -7.49 7.25
CA ASN A 101 -1.30 -8.47 8.32
C ASN A 101 0.18 -8.66 8.71
N THR A 102 1.14 -8.32 7.86
CA THR A 102 2.58 -8.39 8.17
C THR A 102 3.06 -7.21 9.00
N LEU A 103 2.37 -6.08 8.92
CA LEU A 103 2.68 -4.81 9.58
C LEU A 103 1.71 -4.46 10.73
N LEU A 104 0.60 -5.20 10.83
CA LEU A 104 -0.52 -4.86 11.73
C LEU A 104 -0.09 -4.75 13.19
N SER A 105 0.63 -5.73 13.72
CA SER A 105 1.11 -5.70 15.13
C SER A 105 1.89 -4.43 15.41
N ARG A 106 2.79 -4.03 14.50
CA ARG A 106 3.58 -2.81 14.67
C ARG A 106 2.72 -1.56 14.73
N ALA A 107 1.69 -1.44 13.90
CA ALA A 107 0.76 -0.33 13.95
C ALA A 107 -0.03 -0.29 15.26
N LEU A 108 -0.52 -1.46 15.70
CA LEU A 108 -1.34 -1.61 16.91
C LEU A 108 -0.54 -1.40 18.20
N ASP A 109 0.67 -1.93 18.29
CA ASP A 109 1.55 -1.81 19.47
C ASP A 109 2.05 -0.37 19.66
N ASN A 110 2.19 0.38 18.58
CA ASN A 110 2.49 1.80 18.65
C ASN A 110 1.23 2.66 18.95
N GLY A 111 0.04 2.07 19.09
CA GLY A 111 -1.19 2.80 19.38
C GLY A 111 -1.53 3.84 18.31
N LEU A 112 -1.41 3.46 17.04
CA LEU A 112 -1.57 4.38 15.92
C LEU A 112 -3.03 4.72 15.65
N PHE A 113 -3.98 3.87 16.09
CA PHE A 113 -5.37 3.96 15.69
C PHE A 113 -6.34 4.13 16.86
N THR A 114 -7.33 4.98 16.67
CA THR A 114 -8.51 5.10 17.52
C THR A 114 -9.53 4.02 17.13
N PRO A 115 -10.10 3.27 18.09
CA PRO A 115 -11.12 2.27 17.79
C PRO A 115 -12.36 2.86 17.10
N TYR A 116 -12.79 2.19 16.03
CA TYR A 116 -14.04 2.50 15.35
C TYR A 116 -14.59 1.27 14.62
N GLU A 117 -15.76 0.82 15.00
CA GLU A 117 -16.46 -0.22 14.27
C GLU A 117 -17.13 0.36 13.03
N ALA A 118 -16.58 0.06 11.84
CA ALA A 118 -17.11 0.56 10.60
C ALA A 118 -18.50 -0.03 10.28
N LYS A 119 -19.41 0.80 9.79
CA LYS A 119 -20.77 0.38 9.41
C LYS A 119 -20.71 -0.61 8.25
N GLY A 120 -21.32 -1.78 8.43
CA GLY A 120 -21.29 -2.85 7.44
C GLY A 120 -20.12 -3.82 7.59
N LEU A 121 -19.40 -3.78 8.70
CA LEU A 121 -18.32 -4.72 9.02
C LEU A 121 -18.81 -6.17 9.08
N ASP A 122 -20.09 -6.41 9.38
CA ASP A 122 -20.74 -7.72 9.36
C ASP A 122 -20.74 -8.40 7.98
N ARG A 123 -20.69 -7.61 6.90
CA ARG A 123 -20.59 -8.11 5.52
C ARG A 123 -19.16 -8.50 5.12
N VAL A 124 -18.16 -8.04 5.86
CA VAL A 124 -16.77 -8.37 5.63
C VAL A 124 -16.50 -9.82 6.03
N ALA A 125 -15.67 -10.53 5.28
CA ALA A 125 -15.30 -11.92 5.56
C ALA A 125 -14.69 -12.04 6.98
N ALA A 126 -15.15 -13.01 7.76
CA ALA A 126 -14.79 -13.12 9.18
C ALA A 126 -13.30 -13.42 9.39
N ASP A 127 -12.71 -14.19 8.49
CA ASP A 127 -11.31 -14.60 8.52
C ASP A 127 -10.32 -13.46 8.19
N THR A 128 -10.83 -12.33 7.68
CA THR A 128 -10.02 -11.14 7.45
C THR A 128 -10.02 -10.16 8.63
N ARG A 129 -10.93 -10.33 9.61
CA ARG A 129 -11.10 -9.40 10.74
C ARG A 129 -10.13 -9.71 11.88
N LEU A 130 -8.84 -9.41 11.71
CA LEU A 130 -7.79 -9.79 12.67
C LEU A 130 -7.78 -8.96 13.98
N ASP A 131 -8.54 -7.85 14.06
CA ASP A 131 -8.69 -7.02 15.28
C ASP A 131 -10.18 -6.87 15.65
N ALA A 132 -10.96 -7.95 15.50
CA ALA A 132 -12.42 -7.94 15.65
C ALA A 132 -12.92 -7.50 17.03
N ASP A 133 -12.16 -7.77 18.10
CA ASP A 133 -12.56 -7.44 19.48
C ASP A 133 -12.34 -5.97 19.84
N LYS A 134 -11.42 -5.28 19.15
CA LYS A 134 -11.01 -3.91 19.48
C LYS A 134 -11.37 -2.88 18.42
N HIS A 135 -11.69 -3.33 17.23
CA HIS A 135 -12.06 -2.46 16.08
C HIS A 135 -11.11 -1.29 15.82
N ARG A 136 -9.81 -1.47 16.05
CA ARG A 136 -8.81 -0.43 15.76
C ARG A 136 -8.52 -0.28 14.28
N VAL A 137 -8.76 -1.36 13.52
CA VAL A 137 -8.63 -1.38 12.06
C VAL A 137 -9.81 -2.07 11.40
N THR A 138 -10.06 -1.71 10.16
CA THR A 138 -11.08 -2.25 9.27
C THR A 138 -10.38 -2.95 8.10
N PRO A 139 -10.64 -4.25 7.83
CA PRO A 139 -10.12 -4.90 6.62
C PRO A 139 -10.71 -4.23 5.37
N VAL A 140 -9.89 -4.00 4.35
CA VAL A 140 -10.32 -3.33 3.12
C VAL A 140 -10.18 -4.25 1.91
N ASP A 141 -9.11 -5.01 1.82
CA ASP A 141 -8.86 -5.91 0.70
C ASP A 141 -8.00 -7.11 1.08
N THR A 142 -7.89 -8.04 0.13
CA THR A 142 -6.98 -9.17 0.21
C THR A 142 -6.21 -9.34 -1.08
N GLY A 143 -4.97 -9.81 -0.94
CA GLY A 143 -4.14 -10.27 -2.04
C GLY A 143 -3.38 -11.54 -1.65
N ASP A 144 -2.88 -12.26 -2.66
CA ASP A 144 -1.87 -13.29 -2.44
C ASP A 144 -0.59 -12.81 -3.10
N ILE A 145 0.44 -12.51 -2.29
CA ILE A 145 1.75 -12.05 -2.75
C ILE A 145 2.47 -13.26 -3.33
N CYS A 146 2.77 -13.23 -4.62
CA CYS A 146 3.34 -14.35 -5.37
C CYS A 146 4.43 -13.86 -6.33
N VAL A 147 5.27 -14.75 -6.80
CA VAL A 147 6.13 -14.46 -7.95
C VAL A 147 5.31 -14.50 -9.23
N ASN A 148 5.37 -13.41 -9.98
CA ASN A 148 4.80 -13.30 -11.32
C ASN A 148 5.90 -13.46 -12.38
N TYR A 149 5.55 -13.94 -13.57
CA TYR A 149 6.50 -14.18 -14.64
C TYR A 149 6.02 -13.66 -16.00
N ASP A 150 6.96 -13.21 -16.84
CA ASP A 150 6.76 -12.80 -18.23
C ASP A 150 6.69 -14.05 -19.13
N LYS A 151 5.49 -14.43 -19.59
CA LYS A 151 5.28 -15.60 -20.43
C LYS A 151 6.11 -15.55 -21.72
N LYS A 152 6.24 -14.35 -22.32
CA LYS A 152 7.01 -14.20 -23.55
C LYS A 152 8.48 -14.52 -23.34
N TYR A 153 9.09 -14.02 -22.27
CA TYR A 153 10.49 -14.31 -21.94
C TYR A 153 10.72 -15.82 -21.84
N PHE A 154 9.88 -16.51 -21.06
CA PHE A 154 10.04 -17.96 -20.82
C PHE A 154 9.82 -18.78 -22.10
N ALA A 155 8.85 -18.40 -22.94
CA ALA A 155 8.63 -19.02 -24.24
C ALA A 155 9.82 -18.83 -25.20
N ASP A 156 10.33 -17.59 -25.33
CA ASP A 156 11.48 -17.27 -26.18
C ASP A 156 12.75 -18.00 -25.75
N LYS A 157 12.95 -18.19 -24.45
CA LYS A 157 14.10 -18.91 -23.88
C LYS A 157 13.92 -20.42 -23.83
N LYS A 158 12.73 -20.95 -24.15
CA LYS A 158 12.36 -22.37 -23.99
C LYS A 158 12.66 -22.88 -22.59
N LEU A 159 12.39 -22.05 -21.59
CA LEU A 159 12.57 -22.32 -20.17
C LEU A 159 11.18 -22.40 -19.51
N ASP A 160 10.95 -23.43 -18.70
CA ASP A 160 9.72 -23.51 -17.92
C ASP A 160 9.69 -22.40 -16.85
N PRO A 161 8.55 -21.70 -16.63
CA PRO A 161 8.43 -20.77 -15.52
C PRO A 161 8.61 -21.47 -14.17
N PRO A 162 9.14 -20.77 -13.13
CA PRO A 162 9.24 -21.34 -11.80
C PRO A 162 7.84 -21.59 -11.23
N LYS A 163 7.69 -22.61 -10.38
CA LYS A 163 6.42 -22.98 -9.73
C LYS A 163 6.49 -22.82 -8.20
N THR A 164 7.67 -22.93 -7.62
CA THR A 164 7.91 -22.98 -6.19
C THR A 164 9.07 -22.07 -5.78
N PHE A 165 9.22 -21.85 -4.49
CA PHE A 165 10.40 -21.16 -3.93
C PHE A 165 11.72 -21.87 -4.31
N ASP A 166 11.75 -23.22 -4.34
CA ASP A 166 12.97 -23.97 -4.70
C ASP A 166 13.41 -23.74 -6.15
N ASP A 167 12.44 -23.55 -7.03
CA ASP A 167 12.76 -23.29 -8.43
C ASP A 167 13.59 -22.01 -8.58
N LEU A 168 13.28 -20.97 -7.80
CA LEU A 168 13.98 -19.68 -7.85
C LEU A 168 15.49 -19.79 -7.52
N LEU A 169 15.91 -20.86 -6.85
CA LEU A 169 17.32 -21.13 -6.52
C LEU A 169 18.10 -21.81 -7.65
N LYS A 170 17.41 -22.33 -8.68
CA LYS A 170 18.09 -23.06 -9.76
C LYS A 170 18.90 -22.09 -10.63
N PRO A 171 20.10 -22.52 -11.12
CA PRO A 171 20.94 -21.69 -11.99
C PRO A 171 20.24 -21.14 -13.23
N ALA A 172 19.21 -21.85 -13.73
CA ALA A 172 18.43 -21.42 -14.86
C ALA A 172 17.67 -20.09 -14.64
N TYR A 173 17.40 -19.72 -13.38
CA TYR A 173 16.71 -18.48 -13.01
C TYR A 173 17.67 -17.42 -12.45
N LYS A 174 18.97 -17.57 -12.66
CA LYS A 174 19.98 -16.62 -12.19
C LYS A 174 19.75 -15.23 -12.79
N ASN A 175 19.75 -14.20 -11.95
CA ASN A 175 19.51 -12.78 -12.28
C ASN A 175 18.12 -12.48 -12.88
N LEU A 176 17.13 -13.34 -12.69
CA LEU A 176 15.80 -13.14 -13.29
C LEU A 176 14.80 -12.48 -12.33
N LEU A 177 14.97 -12.61 -11.01
CA LEU A 177 14.00 -12.13 -10.03
C LEU A 177 14.31 -10.71 -9.57
N VAL A 178 13.27 -9.88 -9.50
CA VAL A 178 13.23 -8.66 -8.69
C VAL A 178 12.21 -8.82 -7.56
N THR A 179 12.56 -8.32 -6.39
CA THR A 179 11.71 -8.26 -5.18
C THR A 179 11.87 -6.91 -4.51
N GLU A 180 10.95 -6.56 -3.65
CA GLU A 180 10.97 -5.35 -2.86
C GLU A 180 11.76 -5.56 -1.56
N ASN A 181 12.19 -4.46 -0.98
CA ASN A 181 12.84 -4.43 0.31
C ASN A 181 11.82 -4.73 1.43
N ALA A 182 12.05 -5.82 2.17
CA ALA A 182 11.17 -6.25 3.25
C ALA A 182 11.05 -5.25 4.43
N ALA A 183 11.94 -4.26 4.52
CA ALA A 183 11.88 -3.22 5.54
C ALA A 183 10.95 -2.06 5.16
N THR A 184 10.70 -1.83 3.88
CA THR A 184 9.96 -0.66 3.35
C THR A 184 8.68 -1.03 2.64
N SER A 185 8.57 -2.26 2.13
CA SER A 185 7.49 -2.74 1.27
C SER A 185 6.71 -3.88 1.92
N SER A 186 5.40 -3.82 1.86
CA SER A 186 4.49 -4.87 2.29
C SER A 186 4.62 -6.15 1.44
N PRO A 187 4.58 -6.11 0.08
CA PRO A 187 4.83 -7.33 -0.70
C PRO A 187 6.23 -7.91 -0.50
N GLY A 188 7.26 -7.08 -0.34
CA GLY A 188 8.60 -7.57 0.00
C GLY A 188 8.65 -8.29 1.34
N LEU A 189 7.96 -7.76 2.36
CA LEU A 189 7.84 -8.42 3.67
C LEU A 189 7.00 -9.70 3.58
N GLY A 190 5.90 -9.68 2.85
CA GLY A 190 5.07 -10.87 2.63
C GLY A 190 5.84 -11.99 1.93
N PHE A 191 6.69 -11.67 0.95
CA PHE A 191 7.55 -12.66 0.30
C PHE A 191 8.60 -13.22 1.27
N LEU A 192 9.21 -12.38 2.12
CA LEU A 192 10.09 -12.84 3.19
C LEU A 192 9.34 -13.81 4.13
N LEU A 193 8.15 -13.44 4.61
CA LEU A 193 7.35 -14.28 5.51
C LEU A 193 6.89 -15.59 4.82
N GLY A 194 6.62 -15.58 3.54
CA GLY A 194 6.39 -16.77 2.74
C GLY A 194 7.56 -17.76 2.79
N THR A 195 8.80 -17.24 2.78
CA THR A 195 10.00 -18.07 2.95
C THR A 195 10.16 -18.56 4.39
N VAL A 196 9.83 -17.74 5.40
CA VAL A 196 9.82 -18.17 6.81
C VAL A 196 8.79 -19.28 7.01
N ALA A 197 7.58 -19.13 6.52
CA ALA A 197 6.49 -20.12 6.63
C ALA A 197 6.86 -21.46 6.00
N THR A 198 7.60 -21.45 4.89
CA THR A 198 7.93 -22.67 4.13
C THR A 198 9.25 -23.30 4.50
N ARG A 199 10.21 -22.56 5.08
CA ARG A 199 11.56 -23.03 5.44
C ARG A 199 11.81 -23.13 6.93
N GLY A 200 10.92 -22.53 7.74
CA GLY A 200 11.15 -22.36 9.17
C GLY A 200 12.20 -21.30 9.48
N GLU A 201 12.34 -21.03 10.77
CA GLU A 201 13.25 -20.01 11.28
C GLU A 201 14.74 -20.30 10.98
N ASP A 202 15.12 -21.56 10.96
CA ASP A 202 16.49 -21.97 10.68
C ASP A 202 16.82 -22.00 9.18
N GLY A 203 15.81 -22.15 8.31
CA GLY A 203 16.00 -22.37 6.88
C GLY A 203 15.88 -21.13 6.00
N TYR A 204 15.12 -20.11 6.42
CA TYR A 204 14.85 -18.95 5.56
C TYR A 204 16.12 -18.15 5.25
N GLN A 205 17.05 -18.02 6.20
CA GLN A 205 18.29 -17.26 5.98
C GLN A 205 19.20 -17.93 4.94
N ASP A 206 19.32 -19.27 4.99
CA ASP A 206 20.07 -20.01 3.99
C ASP A 206 19.41 -19.96 2.60
N TYR A 207 18.07 -19.95 2.56
CA TYR A 207 17.34 -19.71 1.33
C TYR A 207 17.69 -18.35 0.73
N TRP A 208 17.66 -17.27 1.52
CA TRP A 208 17.97 -15.93 1.05
C TRP A 208 19.44 -15.72 0.68
N LYS A 209 20.39 -16.40 1.33
CA LYS A 209 21.79 -16.43 0.88
C LYS A 209 21.89 -17.00 -0.53
N LYS A 210 21.26 -18.15 -0.77
CA LYS A 210 21.24 -18.80 -2.08
C LYS A 210 20.52 -17.93 -3.12
N LEU A 211 19.44 -17.26 -2.75
CA LEU A 211 18.71 -16.37 -3.65
C LEU A 211 19.53 -15.11 -4.00
N LYS A 212 20.29 -14.56 -3.03
CA LYS A 212 21.27 -13.49 -3.27
C LYS A 212 22.37 -13.94 -4.24
N ASP A 213 22.94 -15.10 -4.02
CA ASP A 213 23.96 -15.70 -4.90
C ASP A 213 23.39 -15.98 -6.30
N ASN A 214 22.09 -16.26 -6.39
CA ASN A 214 21.38 -16.39 -7.65
C ASN A 214 20.97 -15.04 -8.28
N GLY A 215 21.41 -13.91 -7.68
CA GLY A 215 21.33 -12.58 -8.27
C GLY A 215 19.93 -11.93 -8.21
N VAL A 216 19.18 -12.17 -7.13
CA VAL A 216 17.94 -11.43 -6.89
C VAL A 216 18.23 -9.93 -6.82
N LYS A 217 17.43 -9.13 -7.53
CA LYS A 217 17.46 -7.67 -7.43
C LYS A 217 16.48 -7.22 -6.35
N VAL A 218 16.92 -6.31 -5.49
CA VAL A 218 16.08 -5.71 -4.46
C VAL A 218 15.89 -4.23 -4.77
N VAL A 219 14.65 -3.76 -4.71
CA VAL A 219 14.25 -2.35 -4.92
C VAL A 219 13.38 -1.88 -3.75
N ASP A 220 13.14 -0.58 -3.62
CA ASP A 220 12.51 -0.02 -2.42
C ASP A 220 11.02 -0.31 -2.29
N GLY A 221 10.29 -0.48 -3.39
CA GLY A 221 8.85 -0.71 -3.36
C GLY A 221 8.28 -1.31 -4.64
N TRP A 222 6.99 -1.67 -4.56
CA TRP A 222 6.27 -2.40 -5.60
C TRP A 222 6.17 -1.63 -6.93
N GLU A 223 5.92 -0.32 -6.88
CA GLU A 223 5.85 0.50 -8.10
C GLU A 223 7.13 0.37 -8.94
N GLN A 224 8.29 0.45 -8.29
CA GLN A 224 9.57 0.28 -8.97
C GLN A 224 9.76 -1.17 -9.45
N ALA A 225 9.49 -2.17 -8.60
CA ALA A 225 9.65 -3.57 -8.98
C ALA A 225 8.81 -3.93 -10.20
N TYR A 226 7.53 -3.54 -10.18
CA TYR A 226 6.56 -3.95 -11.20
C TYR A 226 6.64 -3.09 -12.46
N ASN A 227 6.74 -1.77 -12.34
CA ASN A 227 6.63 -0.85 -13.48
C ASN A 227 7.97 -0.50 -14.12
N ASP A 228 9.10 -0.60 -13.39
CA ASP A 228 10.42 -0.22 -13.95
C ASP A 228 11.30 -1.45 -14.23
N GLU A 229 11.17 -2.53 -13.44
CA GLU A 229 12.11 -3.65 -13.47
C GLU A 229 11.53 -4.92 -14.10
N PHE A 230 10.21 -5.14 -14.02
CA PHE A 230 9.57 -6.36 -14.53
C PHE A 230 9.27 -6.26 -16.03
N SER A 231 9.91 -7.07 -16.85
CA SER A 231 9.73 -7.07 -18.32
C SER A 231 8.32 -7.44 -18.78
N GLY A 232 7.56 -8.16 -17.97
CA GLY A 232 6.20 -8.60 -18.29
C GLY A 232 5.14 -7.50 -18.15
N SER A 233 5.41 -6.42 -17.42
CA SER A 233 4.45 -5.32 -17.26
C SER A 233 4.48 -4.34 -18.44
N ALA A 234 3.40 -3.61 -18.63
CA ALA A 234 3.34 -2.54 -19.62
C ALA A 234 4.38 -1.43 -19.33
N GLY A 235 4.56 -1.09 -18.06
CA GLY A 235 5.58 -0.16 -17.60
C GLY A 235 6.99 -0.68 -17.86
N GLY A 236 7.29 -1.90 -17.46
CA GLY A 236 8.58 -2.53 -17.64
C GLY A 236 8.98 -2.69 -19.11
N ARG A 237 8.04 -3.05 -19.99
CA ARG A 237 8.29 -3.08 -21.44
C ARG A 237 8.68 -1.70 -21.98
N LYS A 238 8.05 -0.64 -21.50
CA LYS A 238 8.38 0.74 -21.85
C LYS A 238 9.74 1.16 -21.30
N ALA A 239 10.06 0.77 -20.08
CA ALA A 239 11.35 1.02 -19.43
C ALA A 239 12.49 0.13 -19.96
N LYS A 240 12.18 -0.88 -20.81
CA LYS A 240 13.12 -1.91 -21.27
C LYS A 240 13.70 -2.72 -20.11
N ALA A 241 12.86 -3.05 -19.15
CA ALA A 241 13.19 -3.86 -18.00
C ALA A 241 13.72 -5.26 -18.40
N ASP A 242 14.59 -5.81 -17.58
CA ASP A 242 15.29 -7.08 -17.85
C ASP A 242 14.99 -8.19 -16.84
N ARG A 243 14.08 -7.96 -15.90
CA ARG A 243 13.67 -8.94 -14.87
C ARG A 243 12.36 -9.63 -15.26
N PRO A 244 12.41 -10.87 -15.76
CA PRO A 244 11.19 -11.60 -16.17
C PRO A 244 10.43 -12.24 -15.00
N LEU A 245 10.93 -12.11 -13.77
CA LEU A 245 10.28 -12.56 -12.55
C LEU A 245 10.20 -11.38 -11.56
N VAL A 246 9.04 -11.18 -10.96
CA VAL A 246 8.79 -10.14 -9.97
C VAL A 246 7.93 -10.68 -8.83
N VAL A 247 8.21 -10.22 -7.61
CA VAL A 247 7.26 -10.39 -6.49
C VAL A 247 6.12 -9.41 -6.71
N SER A 248 4.89 -9.92 -6.78
CA SER A 248 3.67 -9.14 -6.98
C SER A 248 2.47 -9.95 -6.51
N TYR A 249 1.31 -9.86 -7.16
CA TYR A 249 0.09 -10.47 -6.68
C TYR A 249 -0.46 -11.56 -7.64
N ALA A 250 -1.20 -12.53 -7.11
CA ALA A 250 -1.96 -13.49 -7.90
C ALA A 250 -2.99 -12.80 -8.82
N SER A 251 -3.42 -11.61 -8.46
CA SER A 251 -4.35 -10.75 -9.19
C SER A 251 -3.67 -9.80 -10.19
N SER A 252 -2.35 -9.82 -10.36
CA SER A 252 -1.65 -8.95 -11.31
C SER A 252 -1.88 -9.27 -12.80
N PRO A 253 -2.04 -10.52 -13.26
CA PRO A 253 -2.22 -10.78 -14.69
C PRO A 253 -3.37 -10.05 -15.38
N PRO A 254 -4.55 -9.82 -14.76
CA PRO A 254 -5.61 -8.96 -15.32
C PRO A 254 -5.18 -7.54 -15.68
N VAL A 255 -4.22 -6.95 -14.94
CA VAL A 255 -3.70 -5.60 -15.19
C VAL A 255 -3.15 -5.49 -16.60
N GLU A 256 -2.34 -6.48 -17.00
CA GLU A 256 -1.64 -6.48 -18.27
C GLU A 256 -2.60 -6.72 -19.46
N VAL A 257 -3.77 -7.30 -19.19
CA VAL A 257 -4.86 -7.40 -20.18
C VAL A 257 -5.64 -6.10 -20.26
N LEU A 258 -5.93 -5.47 -19.11
CA LEU A 258 -6.70 -4.23 -19.05
C LEU A 258 -6.03 -3.08 -19.82
N TYR A 259 -4.71 -2.95 -19.68
CA TYR A 259 -3.94 -1.86 -20.28
C TYR A 259 -3.32 -2.20 -21.65
N ALA A 260 -3.57 -3.38 -22.19
CA ALA A 260 -3.12 -3.72 -23.52
C ALA A 260 -4.08 -3.23 -24.59
N ASP A 261 -3.54 -2.74 -25.72
CA ASP A 261 -4.30 -2.36 -26.92
C ASP A 261 -3.63 -2.96 -28.17
N PRO A 262 -4.28 -3.85 -28.89
CA PRO A 262 -5.57 -4.49 -28.56
C PRO A 262 -5.48 -5.42 -27.34
N GLN A 263 -6.60 -5.60 -26.65
CA GLN A 263 -6.65 -6.54 -25.50
C GLN A 263 -6.35 -7.98 -25.97
N PRO A 264 -5.39 -8.68 -25.35
CA PRO A 264 -5.05 -10.05 -25.70
C PRO A 264 -6.11 -11.03 -25.19
N THR A 265 -6.19 -12.19 -25.86
CA THR A 265 -7.06 -13.30 -25.44
C THR A 265 -6.57 -14.04 -24.21
N GLU A 266 -5.27 -13.92 -23.90
CA GLU A 266 -4.58 -14.51 -22.75
C GLU A 266 -3.75 -13.43 -22.02
N ALA A 267 -3.65 -13.54 -20.70
CA ALA A 267 -2.77 -12.65 -19.97
C ALA A 267 -1.29 -12.88 -20.36
N PRO A 268 -0.54 -11.81 -20.66
CA PRO A 268 0.87 -11.91 -21.05
C PRO A 268 1.78 -12.35 -19.90
N THR A 269 1.29 -12.28 -18.67
CA THR A 269 1.99 -12.70 -17.47
C THR A 269 1.31 -13.90 -16.83
N GLY A 270 2.03 -14.61 -15.96
CA GLY A 270 1.51 -15.72 -15.18
C GLY A 270 2.02 -15.67 -13.74
N VAL A 271 1.55 -16.59 -12.90
CA VAL A 271 1.82 -16.63 -11.47
C VAL A 271 2.40 -17.98 -11.06
N ALA A 272 3.48 -17.98 -10.30
CA ALA A 272 4.04 -19.13 -9.64
C ALA A 272 3.29 -19.39 -8.31
N THR A 273 2.16 -20.07 -8.37
CA THR A 273 1.22 -20.19 -7.23
C THR A 273 1.78 -20.92 -6.01
N GLY A 274 2.86 -21.66 -6.14
CA GLY A 274 3.59 -22.27 -5.02
C GLY A 274 4.54 -21.33 -4.27
N THR A 275 4.54 -20.01 -4.61
CA THR A 275 5.31 -18.97 -3.92
C THR A 275 4.43 -17.96 -3.18
N CYS A 276 3.15 -18.24 -3.02
CA CYS A 276 2.18 -17.27 -2.55
C CYS A 276 2.10 -17.17 -1.03
N PHE A 277 1.97 -15.93 -0.53
CA PHE A 277 1.70 -15.60 0.86
C PHE A 277 0.43 -14.77 0.96
N ARG A 278 -0.47 -15.07 1.91
CA ARG A 278 -1.74 -14.36 2.11
C ARG A 278 -1.50 -12.97 2.69
N GLN A 279 -2.01 -11.96 1.99
CA GLN A 279 -2.10 -10.58 2.47
C GLN A 279 -3.54 -10.18 2.77
N ILE A 280 -3.73 -9.39 3.83
CA ILE A 280 -4.98 -8.70 4.18
C ILE A 280 -4.59 -7.28 4.53
N GLU A 281 -5.13 -6.28 3.83
CA GLU A 281 -4.84 -4.87 4.11
C GLU A 281 -5.95 -4.22 4.93
N PHE A 282 -5.55 -3.27 5.76
CA PHE A 282 -6.41 -2.60 6.71
C PHE A 282 -6.32 -1.08 6.57
N ALA A 283 -7.44 -0.43 6.88
CA ALA A 283 -7.51 0.99 7.16
C ALA A 283 -7.85 1.23 8.64
N GLY A 284 -7.35 2.32 9.23
CA GLY A 284 -7.66 2.72 10.60
C GLY A 284 -7.78 4.23 10.74
N LEU A 285 -8.63 4.67 11.68
CA LEU A 285 -8.74 6.06 12.09
C LEU A 285 -7.48 6.43 12.88
N LEU A 286 -6.71 7.40 12.40
CA LEU A 286 -5.48 7.80 13.08
C LEU A 286 -5.79 8.47 14.44
N ASP A 287 -5.02 8.09 15.46
CA ASP A 287 -5.12 8.72 16.77
C ASP A 287 -4.69 10.20 16.69
N GLY A 288 -5.55 11.11 17.16
CA GLY A 288 -5.36 12.56 17.00
C GLY A 288 -5.79 13.11 15.62
N ALA A 289 -6.57 12.37 14.84
CA ALA A 289 -7.14 12.82 13.56
C ALA A 289 -7.92 14.14 13.75
N LYS A 290 -7.67 15.11 12.85
CA LYS A 290 -8.32 16.43 12.91
C LYS A 290 -9.78 16.41 12.45
N ASN A 291 -10.13 15.44 11.59
CA ASN A 291 -11.48 15.24 11.06
C ASN A 291 -11.96 13.80 11.33
N GLU A 292 -12.15 13.46 12.60
CA GLU A 292 -12.63 12.11 12.98
C GLU A 292 -13.95 11.74 12.30
N ALA A 293 -14.90 12.69 12.19
CA ALA A 293 -16.19 12.41 11.55
C ALA A 293 -16.02 12.05 10.07
N GLY A 294 -15.18 12.77 9.35
CA GLY A 294 -14.81 12.45 7.97
C GLY A 294 -14.04 11.13 7.87
N GLY A 295 -13.13 10.85 8.82
CA GLY A 295 -12.38 9.61 8.90
C GLY A 295 -13.28 8.39 9.09
N LYS A 296 -14.23 8.46 10.02
CA LYS A 296 -15.25 7.41 10.24
C LYS A 296 -16.10 7.17 9.00
N ALA A 297 -16.55 8.25 8.35
CA ALA A 297 -17.30 8.15 7.09
C ALA A 297 -16.47 7.51 5.97
N LEU A 298 -15.15 7.77 5.93
CA LEU A 298 -14.26 7.15 4.96
C LEU A 298 -14.09 5.65 5.23
N LEU A 299 -13.91 5.23 6.49
CA LEU A 299 -13.83 3.80 6.84
C LEU A 299 -15.11 3.04 6.47
N ASP A 300 -16.29 3.60 6.74
CA ASP A 300 -17.58 3.04 6.29
C ASP A 300 -17.63 2.89 4.76
N PHE A 301 -17.10 3.89 4.04
CA PHE A 301 -17.12 3.91 2.59
C PHE A 301 -16.14 2.90 1.97
N LEU A 302 -14.96 2.70 2.55
CA LEU A 302 -13.97 1.72 2.06
C LEU A 302 -14.50 0.29 2.05
N ILE A 303 -15.45 -0.07 2.94
CA ILE A 303 -16.14 -1.36 2.93
C ILE A 303 -17.56 -1.28 2.34
N SER A 304 -17.90 -0.18 1.68
CA SER A 304 -19.13 -0.12 0.89
C SER A 304 -19.01 -0.97 -0.37
N LYS A 305 -20.10 -1.56 -0.81
CA LYS A 305 -20.13 -2.33 -2.06
C LYS A 305 -19.57 -1.53 -3.25
N ARG A 306 -19.88 -0.23 -3.31
CA ARG A 306 -19.41 0.67 -4.38
C ARG A 306 -17.88 0.74 -4.44
N PHE A 307 -17.21 0.96 -3.31
CA PHE A 307 -15.74 1.01 -3.28
C PHE A 307 -15.13 -0.37 -3.55
N GLN A 308 -15.70 -1.41 -2.95
CA GLN A 308 -15.23 -2.78 -3.08
C GLN A 308 -15.34 -3.35 -4.51
N GLU A 309 -16.32 -2.92 -5.30
CA GLU A 309 -16.46 -3.29 -6.71
C GLU A 309 -15.59 -2.43 -7.66
N ASP A 310 -15.16 -1.23 -7.24
CA ASP A 310 -14.24 -0.35 -7.98
C ASP A 310 -12.77 -0.79 -7.83
N MET A 311 -12.40 -1.20 -6.62
CA MET A 311 -11.03 -1.46 -6.20
C MET A 311 -10.29 -2.51 -7.07
N PRO A 312 -10.88 -3.63 -7.51
CA PRO A 312 -10.16 -4.60 -8.33
C PRO A 312 -9.60 -4.03 -9.63
N LEU A 313 -10.27 -3.08 -10.27
CA LEU A 313 -9.80 -2.45 -11.51
C LEU A 313 -8.88 -1.24 -11.28
N ASN A 314 -8.70 -0.81 -10.05
CA ASN A 314 -7.90 0.37 -9.71
C ASN A 314 -6.69 0.07 -8.83
N MET A 315 -6.78 -0.92 -7.93
CA MET A 315 -5.68 -1.37 -7.07
C MET A 315 -5.26 -2.82 -7.32
N PHE A 316 -6.01 -3.56 -8.13
CA PHE A 316 -5.70 -4.95 -8.53
C PHE A 316 -5.61 -5.94 -7.37
N VAL A 317 -6.46 -5.74 -6.36
CA VAL A 317 -6.63 -6.60 -5.18
C VAL A 317 -8.06 -7.11 -5.10
N ASN A 318 -8.33 -8.06 -4.22
CA ASN A 318 -9.64 -8.68 -4.09
C ASN A 318 -10.46 -8.02 -2.98
N PRO A 319 -11.79 -7.85 -3.18
CA PRO A 319 -12.68 -7.30 -2.15
C PRO A 319 -12.80 -8.25 -0.95
N VAL A 320 -12.99 -7.67 0.25
CA VAL A 320 -13.30 -8.42 1.48
C VAL A 320 -14.80 -8.52 1.76
N VAL A 321 -15.61 -7.71 1.10
CA VAL A 321 -17.06 -7.73 1.26
C VAL A 321 -17.67 -8.85 0.43
N LYS A 322 -18.40 -9.76 1.09
CA LYS A 322 -18.87 -11.03 0.53
C LYS A 322 -19.78 -10.91 -0.69
N ASP A 323 -20.57 -9.82 -0.78
CA ASP A 323 -21.51 -9.58 -1.89
C ASP A 323 -20.96 -8.62 -2.95
N ALA A 324 -19.70 -8.21 -2.86
CA ALA A 324 -19.03 -7.43 -3.88
C ALA A 324 -18.71 -8.30 -5.11
N LYS A 325 -19.03 -7.79 -6.30
CA LYS A 325 -18.81 -8.49 -7.55
C LYS A 325 -17.39 -8.28 -8.04
N LEU A 326 -16.70 -9.37 -8.30
CA LEU A 326 -15.41 -9.33 -8.98
C LEU A 326 -15.62 -9.12 -10.49
N PRO A 327 -14.87 -8.21 -11.14
CA PRO A 327 -14.95 -8.00 -12.58
C PRO A 327 -14.64 -9.29 -13.38
N GLU A 328 -15.29 -9.47 -14.53
CA GLU A 328 -15.07 -10.65 -15.37
C GLU A 328 -13.60 -10.82 -15.81
N LEU A 329 -12.89 -9.70 -16.01
CA LEU A 329 -11.46 -9.70 -16.30
C LEU A 329 -10.66 -10.42 -15.20
N PHE A 330 -10.98 -10.16 -13.93
CA PHE A 330 -10.34 -10.79 -12.78
C PHE A 330 -10.66 -12.28 -12.67
N LYS A 331 -11.92 -12.66 -12.90
CA LYS A 331 -12.34 -14.06 -12.90
C LYS A 331 -11.65 -14.88 -13.98
N LYS A 332 -11.41 -14.24 -15.14
CA LYS A 332 -10.83 -14.91 -16.31
C LYS A 332 -9.30 -15.03 -16.22
N PHE A 333 -8.61 -14.01 -15.73
CA PHE A 333 -7.16 -13.90 -15.84
C PHE A 333 -6.42 -13.87 -14.49
N GLY A 334 -7.11 -13.65 -13.37
CA GLY A 334 -6.52 -13.77 -12.04
C GLY A 334 -6.16 -15.24 -11.73
N ALA A 335 -5.07 -15.44 -11.01
CA ALA A 335 -4.70 -16.77 -10.57
C ALA A 335 -5.46 -17.15 -9.29
N THR A 336 -5.95 -18.38 -9.24
CA THR A 336 -6.51 -18.97 -8.01
C THR A 336 -5.37 -19.57 -7.19
N VAL A 337 -5.33 -19.23 -5.90
CA VAL A 337 -4.37 -19.76 -4.95
C VAL A 337 -5.10 -20.54 -3.87
N ASP A 338 -5.02 -21.85 -3.92
CA ASP A 338 -5.79 -22.71 -2.99
C ASP A 338 -5.21 -22.67 -1.58
N LYS A 339 -3.90 -22.64 -1.44
CA LYS A 339 -3.19 -22.74 -0.15
C LYS A 339 -2.00 -21.77 -0.11
N PRO A 340 -2.25 -20.46 0.02
CA PRO A 340 -1.15 -19.52 0.24
C PRO A 340 -0.47 -19.79 1.59
N ALA A 341 0.83 -19.54 1.67
CA ALA A 341 1.53 -19.57 2.94
C ALA A 341 0.97 -18.49 3.88
N THR A 342 0.97 -18.78 5.16
CA THR A 342 0.57 -17.86 6.23
C THR A 342 1.53 -18.02 7.41
N VAL A 343 1.66 -16.96 8.20
CA VAL A 343 2.31 -16.99 9.53
C VAL A 343 1.31 -16.47 10.53
N ALA A 344 1.23 -17.09 11.70
CA ALA A 344 0.28 -16.66 12.74
C ALA A 344 0.58 -15.22 13.17
N PRO A 345 -0.44 -14.37 13.41
CA PRO A 345 -0.26 -12.96 13.80
C PRO A 345 0.66 -12.78 15.01
N GLU A 346 0.58 -13.67 15.99
CA GLU A 346 1.41 -13.66 17.20
C GLU A 346 2.89 -13.90 16.85
N GLN A 347 3.18 -14.85 15.97
CA GLN A 347 4.53 -15.11 15.51
C GLN A 347 5.11 -13.92 14.73
N ILE A 348 4.27 -13.25 13.92
CA ILE A 348 4.67 -12.02 13.21
C ILE A 348 4.97 -10.92 14.24
N ALA A 349 4.12 -10.74 15.24
CA ALA A 349 4.31 -9.74 16.28
C ALA A 349 5.64 -9.92 17.03
N GLU A 350 5.96 -11.16 17.39
CA GLU A 350 7.17 -11.49 18.15
C GLU A 350 8.45 -11.40 17.33
N ASN A 351 8.42 -11.83 16.07
CA ASN A 351 9.68 -12.13 15.34
C ASN A 351 9.93 -11.24 14.11
N ARG A 352 8.92 -10.50 13.62
CA ARG A 352 9.04 -9.70 12.38
C ARG A 352 10.28 -8.81 12.35
N GLU A 353 10.56 -8.10 13.44
CA GLU A 353 11.72 -7.19 13.49
C GLU A 353 13.06 -7.93 13.40
N GLN A 354 13.14 -9.10 14.02
CA GLN A 354 14.32 -9.94 13.92
C GLN A 354 14.50 -10.47 12.51
N TRP A 355 13.42 -10.97 11.88
CA TRP A 355 13.47 -11.48 10.51
C TRP A 355 13.89 -10.39 9.52
N VAL A 356 13.30 -9.19 9.61
CA VAL A 356 13.65 -8.06 8.76
C VAL A 356 15.10 -7.60 8.98
N ARG A 357 15.58 -7.51 10.24
CA ARG A 357 16.97 -7.15 10.51
C ARG A 357 17.96 -8.17 9.96
N SER A 358 17.69 -9.45 10.17
CA SER A 358 18.53 -10.54 9.67
C SER A 358 18.57 -10.55 8.15
N TRP A 359 17.40 -10.44 7.51
CA TRP A 359 17.29 -10.34 6.07
C TRP A 359 18.03 -9.11 5.50
N SER A 360 17.83 -7.92 6.08
CA SER A 360 18.49 -6.69 5.63
C SER A 360 20.02 -6.78 5.71
N SER A 361 20.54 -7.38 6.79
CA SER A 361 21.97 -7.60 6.95
C SER A 361 22.55 -8.59 5.93
N LEU A 362 21.73 -9.55 5.51
CA LEU A 362 22.14 -10.61 4.60
C LEU A 362 22.03 -10.19 3.13
N VAL A 363 20.95 -9.48 2.76
CA VAL A 363 20.56 -9.28 1.35
C VAL A 363 20.91 -7.88 0.87
N VAL A 364 20.69 -6.84 1.69
CA VAL A 364 20.84 -5.43 1.29
C VAL A 364 22.27 -4.94 1.50
N LYS A 365 22.97 -5.41 2.53
CA LYS A 365 24.39 -5.08 2.78
C LYS A 365 25.30 -6.04 2.03
#